data_30895cc5040aadae024997a431b729a3
#
_entry.id   30895cc5040aadae024997a431b729a3
#
_cell.length_a   1.000
_cell.length_b   1.000
_cell.length_c   1.000
_cell.angle_alpha   90.00
_cell.angle_beta   90.00
_cell.angle_gamma   90.00
#
_symmetry.space_group_name_H-M   'P 1'
#
loop_
_entity.id
_entity.type
_entity.pdbx_description
1 polymer ?
#
loop_
_entity_poly.entity_id
_entity_poly.type
_entity_poly.pdbx_seq_one_letter_code
_entity_poly.pdbx_strand_id
1 'polypeptide(L)'
;MRAKLPRSRALRIGFVRLIDAAPLIAAVELGLFERRGLNICLTREIGWAALRHRATFDGLDVMHAPGPMPLELTLGVSGPSCPCIAALVLNLHGNAITLAKHLRDEGVSDGASLATHIFSTRRRQPLIFAVVCRHSSHQFLLARWLRQHGLDPKRDLRLVVLPPEQLVRNLAAGHIDGFCAGEPWNSLAVAEAHAWIPATSLELDFGHAEKVLMATEEFVARNPEEFTSLAAAVLEACAWCDSIEGRSQLPAMLARPEYLNLPAEIIARCLQGPFDRGDGRSETELNFIAFHRFQANAPTPEKALWMLDCLAQVETLSLPEKQLRETALGVFRADLFRAAERQVNSLCSTINEKQH
;
A
#
# COMPACT_ATOMS: atom_id res chain seq x y z
N MET A 1 -31.81 16.90 -27.48
CA MET A 1 -31.37 15.50 -27.26
C MET A 1 -29.88 15.43 -27.47
N ARG A 2 -29.09 15.34 -26.40
CA ARG A 2 -27.65 15.04 -26.53
C ARG A 2 -27.53 13.55 -26.80
N ALA A 3 -26.95 13.19 -27.95
CA ALA A 3 -26.64 11.81 -28.28
C ALA A 3 -25.80 11.20 -27.16
N LYS A 4 -26.28 10.09 -26.56
CA LYS A 4 -25.46 9.28 -25.67
C LYS A 4 -24.29 8.78 -26.50
N LEU A 5 -23.07 9.29 -26.21
CA LEU A 5 -21.84 8.68 -26.68
C LEU A 5 -21.86 7.19 -26.33
N PRO A 6 -21.35 6.31 -27.20
CA PRO A 6 -21.25 4.90 -26.87
C PRO A 6 -20.50 4.78 -25.54
N ARG A 7 -21.04 4.00 -24.58
CA ARG A 7 -20.37 3.74 -23.30
C ARG A 7 -19.01 3.14 -23.63
N SER A 8 -17.94 3.85 -23.26
CA SER A 8 -16.59 3.29 -23.31
C SER A 8 -16.56 1.97 -22.53
N ARG A 9 -15.72 1.05 -22.93
CA ARG A 9 -15.46 -0.18 -22.15
C ARG A 9 -15.18 0.21 -20.69
N ALA A 10 -15.71 -0.55 -19.74
CA ALA A 10 -15.39 -0.32 -18.33
C ALA A 10 -13.90 -0.59 -18.09
N LEU A 11 -13.20 0.39 -17.51
CA LEU A 11 -11.82 0.21 -17.05
C LEU A 11 -11.81 -0.63 -15.78
N ARG A 12 -11.00 -1.68 -15.78
CA ARG A 12 -10.90 -2.64 -14.68
C ARG A 12 -9.78 -2.21 -13.74
N ILE A 13 -10.15 -1.80 -12.52
CA ILE A 13 -9.19 -1.41 -11.47
C ILE A 13 -9.17 -2.49 -10.39
N GLY A 14 -7.98 -3.03 -10.08
CA GLY A 14 -7.80 -3.99 -9.00
C GLY A 14 -7.28 -3.36 -7.72
N PHE A 15 -7.83 -3.81 -6.57
CA PHE A 15 -7.34 -3.41 -5.25
C PHE A 15 -7.34 -4.57 -4.26
N VAL A 16 -6.54 -4.45 -3.19
CA VAL A 16 -6.48 -5.40 -2.08
C VAL A 16 -7.07 -4.75 -0.83
N ARG A 17 -7.65 -5.53 0.07
CA ARG A 17 -8.32 -5.11 1.31
C ARG A 17 -7.36 -4.47 2.32
N LEU A 18 -7.02 -3.21 2.07
CA LEU A 18 -6.16 -2.38 2.91
C LEU A 18 -6.70 -0.95 2.89
N ILE A 19 -6.44 -0.19 3.96
CA ILE A 19 -6.88 1.22 4.06
C ILE A 19 -6.24 2.07 2.96
N ASP A 20 -5.06 1.72 2.50
CA ASP A 20 -4.36 2.44 1.43
C ASP A 20 -5.01 2.34 0.04
N ALA A 21 -6.06 1.51 -0.12
CA ALA A 21 -6.95 1.53 -1.28
C ALA A 21 -8.00 2.67 -1.24
N ALA A 22 -8.07 3.41 -0.13
CA ALA A 22 -9.08 4.46 0.08
C ALA A 22 -9.19 5.46 -1.07
N PRO A 23 -8.12 5.96 -1.71
CA PRO A 23 -8.25 6.90 -2.82
C PRO A 23 -9.03 6.33 -4.02
N LEU A 24 -8.86 5.06 -4.34
CA LEU A 24 -9.59 4.42 -5.44
C LEU A 24 -11.07 4.25 -5.10
N ILE A 25 -11.36 3.83 -3.87
CA ILE A 25 -12.72 3.64 -3.37
C ILE A 25 -13.43 4.99 -3.28
N ALA A 26 -12.78 6.00 -2.72
CA ALA A 26 -13.31 7.36 -2.63
C ALA A 26 -13.58 7.96 -4.03
N ALA A 27 -12.71 7.73 -5.00
CA ALA A 27 -12.91 8.20 -6.36
C ALA A 27 -14.18 7.62 -7.00
N VAL A 28 -14.52 6.36 -6.70
CA VAL A 28 -15.80 5.74 -7.12
C VAL A 28 -16.96 6.35 -6.37
N GLU A 29 -16.92 6.37 -5.05
CA GLU A 29 -18.03 6.78 -4.18
C GLU A 29 -18.41 8.27 -4.33
N LEU A 30 -17.41 9.11 -4.61
CA LEU A 30 -17.61 10.55 -4.86
C LEU A 30 -17.96 10.86 -6.33
N GLY A 31 -18.05 9.86 -7.21
CA GLY A 31 -18.35 10.04 -8.62
C GLY A 31 -17.24 10.78 -9.39
N LEU A 32 -15.98 10.74 -8.91
CA LEU A 32 -14.87 11.49 -9.54
C LEU A 32 -14.52 10.95 -10.92
N PHE A 33 -14.64 9.64 -11.12
CA PHE A 33 -14.46 9.00 -12.42
C PHE A 33 -15.61 9.35 -13.37
N GLU A 34 -16.84 9.28 -12.91
CA GLU A 34 -18.03 9.59 -13.71
C GLU A 34 -18.05 11.04 -14.19
N ARG A 35 -17.61 11.99 -13.33
CA ARG A 35 -17.46 13.42 -13.69
C ARG A 35 -16.45 13.63 -14.83
N ARG A 36 -15.53 12.70 -15.04
CA ARG A 36 -14.55 12.70 -16.12
C ARG A 36 -14.94 11.80 -17.29
N GLY A 37 -16.18 11.27 -17.29
CA GLY A 37 -16.72 10.41 -18.35
C GLY A 37 -16.13 8.99 -18.33
N LEU A 38 -15.48 8.58 -17.25
CA LEU A 38 -14.89 7.26 -17.11
C LEU A 38 -15.91 6.28 -16.52
N ASN A 39 -15.95 5.08 -17.10
CA ASN A 39 -16.72 3.95 -16.57
C ASN A 39 -15.75 2.98 -15.90
N ILE A 40 -15.87 2.79 -14.57
CA ILE A 40 -14.93 2.01 -13.77
C ILE A 40 -15.60 0.73 -13.25
N CYS A 41 -14.88 -0.38 -13.34
CA CYS A 41 -15.16 -1.61 -12.64
C CYS A 41 -14.06 -1.83 -11.59
N LEU A 42 -14.35 -1.54 -10.32
CA LEU A 42 -13.43 -1.76 -9.22
C LEU A 42 -13.56 -3.19 -8.71
N THR A 43 -12.47 -3.93 -8.72
CA THR A 43 -12.43 -5.37 -8.36
C THR A 43 -11.53 -5.60 -7.16
N ARG A 44 -12.08 -6.24 -6.14
CA ARG A 44 -11.32 -6.66 -4.96
C ARG A 44 -10.57 -7.96 -5.24
N GLU A 45 -9.24 -7.93 -5.08
CA GLU A 45 -8.36 -9.07 -5.22
C GLU A 45 -8.04 -9.69 -3.86
N ILE A 46 -7.82 -11.01 -3.82
CA ILE A 46 -7.50 -11.74 -2.58
C ILE A 46 -6.11 -11.42 -2.03
N GLY A 47 -5.21 -10.89 -2.86
CA GLY A 47 -3.86 -10.53 -2.47
C GLY A 47 -2.99 -10.13 -3.67
N TRP A 48 -1.75 -9.78 -3.38
CA TRP A 48 -0.82 -9.21 -4.34
C TRP A 48 -0.39 -10.17 -5.45
N ALA A 49 -0.33 -11.46 -5.16
CA ALA A 49 -0.01 -12.48 -6.18
C ALA A 49 -1.12 -12.58 -7.26
N ALA A 50 -2.39 -12.50 -6.86
CA ALA A 50 -3.52 -12.48 -7.79
C ALA A 50 -3.49 -11.21 -8.64
N LEU A 51 -3.26 -10.05 -8.01
CA LEU A 51 -3.17 -8.76 -8.68
C LEU A 51 -2.03 -8.74 -9.71
N ARG A 52 -0.83 -9.20 -9.31
CA ARG A 52 0.33 -9.35 -10.20
C ARG A 52 0.03 -10.25 -11.40
N HIS A 53 -0.57 -11.41 -11.16
CA HIS A 53 -0.96 -12.33 -12.23
C HIS A 53 -1.92 -11.67 -13.23
N ARG A 54 -2.94 -10.96 -12.72
CA ARG A 54 -3.90 -10.26 -13.58
C ARG A 54 -3.29 -9.08 -14.33
N ALA A 55 -2.28 -8.41 -13.75
CA ALA A 55 -1.51 -7.39 -14.45
C ALA A 55 -0.76 -7.96 -15.66
N THR A 56 -0.11 -9.12 -15.45
CA THR A 56 0.72 -9.76 -16.48
C THR A 56 -0.10 -10.39 -17.60
N PHE A 57 -1.31 -10.93 -17.29
CA PHE A 57 -2.12 -11.72 -18.22
C PHE A 57 -3.47 -11.07 -18.57
N ASP A 58 -3.48 -9.75 -18.70
CA ASP A 58 -4.61 -8.94 -19.18
C ASP A 58 -5.92 -9.09 -18.37
N GLY A 59 -5.77 -9.14 -17.05
CA GLY A 59 -6.93 -9.16 -16.15
C GLY A 59 -7.37 -7.80 -15.64
N LEU A 60 -6.46 -6.79 -15.61
CA LEU A 60 -6.68 -5.45 -15.06
C LEU A 60 -6.03 -4.39 -15.94
N ASP A 61 -6.62 -3.21 -15.98
CA ASP A 61 -6.11 -2.06 -16.71
C ASP A 61 -5.25 -1.17 -15.80
N VAL A 62 -5.69 -0.98 -14.56
CA VAL A 62 -5.00 -0.19 -13.52
C VAL A 62 -5.06 -0.90 -12.18
N MET A 63 -4.09 -0.69 -11.33
CA MET A 63 -3.95 -1.44 -10.08
C MET A 63 -3.48 -0.56 -8.92
N HIS A 64 -4.09 -0.79 -7.75
CA HIS A 64 -3.51 -0.47 -6.46
C HIS A 64 -2.38 -1.47 -6.19
N ALA A 65 -1.14 -1.03 -6.13
CA ALA A 65 0.00 -1.94 -6.05
C ALA A 65 1.02 -1.53 -4.98
N PRO A 66 1.73 -2.48 -4.34
CA PRO A 66 2.94 -2.17 -3.58
C PRO A 66 3.94 -1.39 -4.43
N GLY A 67 4.57 -0.37 -3.86
CA GLY A 67 5.46 0.51 -4.61
C GLY A 67 6.55 -0.17 -5.42
N PRO A 68 7.23 -1.23 -4.93
CA PRO A 68 8.23 -1.97 -5.71
C PRO A 68 7.66 -2.83 -6.86
N MET A 69 6.35 -3.14 -6.86
CA MET A 69 5.76 -4.08 -7.84
C MET A 69 5.89 -3.64 -9.31
N PRO A 70 5.74 -2.37 -9.71
CA PRO A 70 5.98 -1.96 -11.08
C PRO A 70 7.41 -2.24 -11.54
N LEU A 71 8.41 -2.08 -10.66
CA LEU A 71 9.81 -2.42 -10.93
C LEU A 71 10.02 -3.93 -11.01
N GLU A 72 9.45 -4.70 -10.07
CA GLU A 72 9.48 -6.16 -10.07
C GLU A 72 9.00 -6.72 -11.42
N LEU A 73 7.85 -6.25 -11.91
CA LEU A 73 7.26 -6.69 -13.17
C LEU A 73 8.06 -6.25 -14.39
N THR A 74 8.51 -4.99 -14.41
CA THR A 74 9.30 -4.45 -15.52
C THR A 74 10.64 -5.17 -15.65
N LEU A 75 11.30 -5.47 -14.53
CA LEU A 75 12.57 -6.20 -14.50
C LEU A 75 12.43 -7.72 -14.67
N GLY A 76 11.21 -8.25 -14.64
CA GLY A 76 10.97 -9.69 -14.75
C GLY A 76 11.52 -10.51 -13.58
N VAL A 77 11.61 -9.93 -12.38
CA VAL A 77 12.23 -10.58 -11.19
C VAL A 77 11.52 -11.86 -10.79
N SER A 78 10.19 -11.92 -10.92
CA SER A 78 9.38 -13.06 -10.47
C SER A 78 8.63 -13.76 -11.59
N GLY A 79 9.07 -13.61 -12.83
CA GLY A 79 8.40 -14.21 -13.98
C GLY A 79 8.70 -13.46 -15.28
N PRO A 80 7.86 -13.58 -16.30
CA PRO A 80 8.04 -12.85 -17.54
C PRO A 80 7.99 -11.35 -17.29
N SER A 81 8.85 -10.58 -17.98
CA SER A 81 8.83 -9.13 -17.94
C SER A 81 7.49 -8.59 -18.45
N CYS A 82 6.90 -7.70 -17.66
CA CYS A 82 5.70 -6.96 -18.00
C CYS A 82 5.96 -5.47 -17.71
N PRO A 83 6.30 -4.66 -18.71
CA PRO A 83 6.59 -3.25 -18.52
C PRO A 83 5.41 -2.52 -17.88
N CYS A 84 5.63 -1.96 -16.72
CA CYS A 84 4.64 -1.23 -15.92
C CYS A 84 5.13 0.16 -15.59
N ILE A 85 4.18 1.05 -15.27
CA ILE A 85 4.46 2.40 -14.79
C ILE A 85 3.75 2.66 -13.47
N ALA A 86 4.28 3.60 -12.69
CA ALA A 86 3.66 4.21 -11.53
C ALA A 86 3.47 5.70 -11.80
N ALA A 87 2.21 6.15 -11.92
CA ALA A 87 1.90 7.55 -12.20
C ALA A 87 1.66 8.38 -10.96
N LEU A 88 1.20 7.75 -9.86
CA LEU A 88 0.94 8.37 -8.56
C LEU A 88 1.45 7.46 -7.45
N VAL A 89 1.91 8.05 -6.37
CA VAL A 89 1.96 7.40 -5.06
C VAL A 89 0.61 7.64 -4.38
N LEU A 90 -0.03 6.59 -3.87
CA LEU A 90 -1.37 6.65 -3.29
C LEU A 90 -1.34 7.04 -1.82
N ASN A 91 -0.28 6.67 -1.11
CA ASN A 91 -0.06 7.03 0.29
C ASN A 91 1.40 6.92 0.71
N LEU A 92 1.71 7.61 1.81
CA LEU A 92 2.93 7.38 2.60
C LEU A 92 2.56 6.58 3.84
N HIS A 93 3.50 5.74 4.32
CA HIS A 93 3.39 4.97 5.56
C HIS A 93 2.17 4.02 5.62
N GLY A 94 1.63 3.79 6.85
CA GLY A 94 0.41 3.00 7.04
C GLY A 94 0.67 1.51 7.26
N ASN A 95 1.92 1.11 7.49
CA ASN A 95 2.28 -0.26 7.87
C ASN A 95 2.74 -0.31 9.32
N ALA A 96 2.64 -1.48 9.92
CA ALA A 96 3.23 -1.73 11.23
C ALA A 96 3.85 -3.13 11.31
N ILE A 97 4.80 -3.28 12.23
CA ILE A 97 5.29 -4.57 12.67
C ILE A 97 4.43 -4.98 13.85
N THR A 98 3.84 -6.15 13.75
CA THR A 98 2.92 -6.71 14.73
C THR A 98 3.46 -8.02 15.25
N LEU A 99 3.55 -8.17 16.56
CA LEU A 99 4.02 -9.37 17.24
C LEU A 99 2.88 -10.03 18.01
N ALA A 100 2.90 -11.36 18.07
CA ALA A 100 1.95 -12.13 18.83
C ALA A 100 2.04 -11.83 20.34
N LYS A 101 0.89 -11.85 21.00
CA LYS A 101 0.78 -11.54 22.43
C LYS A 101 1.66 -12.45 23.32
N HIS A 102 1.79 -13.75 22.96
CA HIS A 102 2.60 -14.68 23.75
C HIS A 102 4.07 -14.24 23.84
N LEU A 103 4.64 -13.59 22.82
CA LEU A 103 6.00 -13.05 22.89
C LEU A 103 6.11 -11.97 23.97
N ARG A 104 5.07 -11.13 24.11
CA ARG A 104 5.02 -10.13 25.17
C ARG A 104 4.90 -10.78 26.57
N ASP A 105 4.07 -11.81 26.67
CA ASP A 105 3.91 -12.59 27.91
C ASP A 105 5.21 -13.33 28.28
N GLU A 106 6.08 -13.64 27.31
CA GLU A 106 7.43 -14.20 27.46
C GLU A 106 8.52 -13.11 27.68
N GLY A 107 8.15 -11.85 27.85
CA GLY A 107 9.05 -10.74 28.20
C GLY A 107 9.59 -9.94 27.01
N VAL A 108 9.09 -10.15 25.79
CA VAL A 108 9.46 -9.34 24.64
C VAL A 108 8.71 -8.01 24.69
N SER A 109 9.42 -6.89 24.74
CA SER A 109 8.86 -5.54 24.80
C SER A 109 9.26 -4.63 23.64
N ASP A 110 10.30 -5.03 22.87
CA ASP A 110 10.85 -4.30 21.75
C ASP A 110 11.72 -5.22 20.86
N GLY A 111 12.38 -4.67 19.85
CA GLY A 111 13.24 -5.45 18.97
C GLY A 111 14.50 -5.98 19.64
N ALA A 112 15.05 -5.29 20.64
CA ALA A 112 16.25 -5.73 21.36
C ALA A 112 15.94 -6.94 22.27
N SER A 113 14.81 -6.88 22.98
CA SER A 113 14.34 -8.00 23.79
C SER A 113 13.89 -9.19 22.92
N LEU A 114 13.34 -8.93 21.72
CA LEU A 114 13.06 -9.99 20.73
C LEU A 114 14.35 -10.70 20.31
N ALA A 115 15.42 -9.96 20.02
CA ALA A 115 16.72 -10.54 19.69
C ALA A 115 17.27 -11.38 20.86
N THR A 116 17.23 -10.85 22.08
CA THR A 116 17.62 -11.58 23.28
C THR A 116 16.81 -12.86 23.44
N HIS A 117 15.49 -12.78 23.24
CA HIS A 117 14.60 -13.92 23.33
C HIS A 117 14.96 -15.00 22.28
N ILE A 118 15.21 -14.63 21.03
CA ILE A 118 15.60 -15.57 19.97
C ILE A 118 16.94 -16.26 20.29
N PHE A 119 17.95 -15.51 20.75
CA PHE A 119 19.27 -16.07 21.03
C PHE A 119 19.36 -16.85 22.35
N SER A 120 18.57 -16.49 23.36
CA SER A 120 18.59 -17.17 24.66
C SER A 120 17.72 -18.41 24.69
N THR A 121 16.64 -18.42 23.92
CA THR A 121 15.69 -19.54 23.89
C THR A 121 16.17 -20.59 22.90
N ARG A 122 16.59 -21.79 23.38
CA ARG A 122 16.93 -22.93 22.53
C ARG A 122 15.64 -23.53 21.93
N ARG A 123 14.94 -22.76 21.11
CA ARG A 123 13.74 -23.26 20.42
C ARG A 123 14.14 -24.34 19.41
N ARG A 124 13.33 -25.39 19.32
CA ARG A 124 13.49 -26.44 18.28
C ARG A 124 13.21 -25.89 16.87
N GLN A 125 12.40 -24.83 16.77
CA GLN A 125 12.04 -24.19 15.50
C GLN A 125 12.17 -22.66 15.61
N PRO A 126 12.61 -21.98 14.55
CA PRO A 126 12.67 -20.54 14.51
C PRO A 126 11.28 -19.91 14.59
N LEU A 127 11.18 -18.66 15.07
CA LEU A 127 9.96 -17.87 14.98
C LEU A 127 9.57 -17.68 13.52
N ILE A 128 8.26 -17.68 13.25
CA ILE A 128 7.69 -17.53 11.92
C ILE A 128 7.05 -16.16 11.79
N PHE A 129 7.55 -15.35 10.86
CA PHE A 129 6.99 -14.04 10.57
C PHE A 129 6.39 -14.02 9.17
N ALA A 130 5.28 -13.29 9.01
CA ALA A 130 4.62 -13.17 7.73
C ALA A 130 4.77 -11.76 7.13
N VAL A 131 4.84 -11.73 5.81
CA VAL A 131 4.68 -10.52 4.99
C VAL A 131 3.62 -10.78 3.93
N VAL A 132 3.01 -9.73 3.39
CA VAL A 132 1.90 -9.89 2.45
C VAL A 132 2.35 -10.04 0.98
N CYS A 133 3.59 -9.68 0.71
CA CYS A 133 4.21 -9.83 -0.61
C CYS A 133 5.74 -9.88 -0.44
N ARG A 134 6.39 -10.75 -1.23
CA ARG A 134 7.85 -10.97 -1.14
C ARG A 134 8.67 -9.74 -1.53
N HIS A 135 8.24 -8.97 -2.51
CA HIS A 135 8.93 -7.79 -3.02
C HIS A 135 8.18 -6.51 -2.62
N SER A 136 7.91 -6.34 -1.34
CA SER A 136 7.16 -5.21 -0.80
C SER A 136 7.98 -4.41 0.20
N SER A 137 7.59 -3.16 0.37
CA SER A 137 8.00 -2.31 1.50
C SER A 137 7.83 -3.00 2.86
N HIS A 138 6.78 -3.82 3.03
CA HIS A 138 6.55 -4.59 4.25
C HIS A 138 7.72 -5.52 4.60
N GLN A 139 8.22 -6.27 3.61
CA GLN A 139 9.38 -7.15 3.84
C GLN A 139 10.65 -6.34 4.08
N PHE A 140 10.84 -5.25 3.34
CA PHE A 140 11.97 -4.36 3.52
C PHE A 140 11.99 -3.74 4.93
N LEU A 141 10.86 -3.14 5.37
CA LEU A 141 10.73 -2.52 6.68
C LEU A 141 10.93 -3.52 7.82
N LEU A 142 10.34 -4.72 7.71
CA LEU A 142 10.55 -5.79 8.67
C LEU A 142 12.02 -6.20 8.74
N ALA A 143 12.65 -6.42 7.59
CA ALA A 143 14.07 -6.80 7.53
C ALA A 143 14.98 -5.69 8.08
N ARG A 144 14.68 -4.42 7.82
CA ARG A 144 15.39 -3.27 8.36
C ARG A 144 15.27 -3.21 9.88
N TRP A 145 14.05 -3.32 10.41
CA TRP A 145 13.81 -3.34 11.86
C TRP A 145 14.55 -4.49 12.55
N LEU A 146 14.49 -5.70 12.00
CA LEU A 146 15.20 -6.85 12.56
C LEU A 146 16.71 -6.63 12.58
N ARG A 147 17.30 -6.13 11.49
CA ARG A 147 18.75 -5.84 11.41
C ARG A 147 19.18 -4.74 12.38
N GLN A 148 18.36 -3.72 12.61
CA GLN A 148 18.65 -2.66 13.60
C GLN A 148 18.81 -3.25 15.02
N HIS A 149 18.22 -4.41 15.28
CA HIS A 149 18.31 -5.13 16.56
C HIS A 149 19.24 -6.36 16.49
N GLY A 150 20.10 -6.46 15.46
CA GLY A 150 21.11 -7.51 15.36
C GLY A 150 20.57 -8.86 14.85
N LEU A 151 19.36 -8.92 14.33
CA LEU A 151 18.76 -10.13 13.76
C LEU A 151 18.94 -10.17 12.24
N ASP A 152 19.33 -11.32 11.71
CA ASP A 152 19.32 -11.60 10.27
C ASP A 152 17.98 -12.26 9.88
N PRO A 153 17.13 -11.59 9.09
CA PRO A 153 15.81 -12.12 8.72
C PRO A 153 15.88 -13.41 7.90
N LYS A 154 17.03 -13.75 7.31
CA LYS A 154 17.20 -14.99 6.53
C LYS A 154 17.72 -16.17 7.38
N ARG A 155 18.39 -15.88 8.51
CA ARG A 155 19.03 -16.88 9.36
C ARG A 155 18.26 -17.13 10.66
N ASP A 156 17.78 -16.05 11.31
CA ASP A 156 17.34 -16.09 12.70
C ASP A 156 15.83 -16.34 12.85
N LEU A 157 15.08 -16.22 11.73
CA LEU A 157 13.65 -16.52 11.69
C LEU A 157 13.24 -17.11 10.33
N ARG A 158 11.99 -17.57 10.25
CA ARG A 158 11.38 -18.04 9.02
C ARG A 158 10.39 -17.00 8.50
N LEU A 159 10.59 -16.51 7.28
CA LEU A 159 9.63 -15.64 6.62
C LEU A 159 8.68 -16.44 5.73
N VAL A 160 7.38 -16.13 5.82
CA VAL A 160 6.32 -16.69 4.98
C VAL A 160 5.51 -15.57 4.33
N VAL A 161 4.87 -15.86 3.20
CA VAL A 161 3.98 -14.92 2.53
C VAL A 161 2.54 -15.38 2.74
N LEU A 162 1.70 -14.49 3.29
CA LEU A 162 0.28 -14.72 3.50
C LEU A 162 -0.55 -13.57 2.92
N PRO A 163 -1.71 -13.84 2.33
CA PRO A 163 -2.68 -12.79 2.02
C PRO A 163 -3.06 -11.99 3.27
N PRO A 164 -3.30 -10.66 3.18
CA PRO A 164 -3.62 -9.83 4.34
C PRO A 164 -4.74 -10.38 5.21
N GLU A 165 -5.81 -10.90 4.60
CA GLU A 165 -6.98 -11.48 5.31
C GLU A 165 -6.67 -12.71 6.16
N GLN A 166 -5.52 -13.34 5.95
CA GLN A 166 -5.12 -14.54 6.68
C GLN A 166 -4.21 -14.26 7.88
N LEU A 167 -3.67 -13.03 7.99
CA LEU A 167 -2.66 -12.68 9.00
C LEU A 167 -3.19 -12.85 10.41
N VAL A 168 -4.30 -12.20 10.75
CA VAL A 168 -4.86 -12.20 12.12
C VAL A 168 -5.23 -13.62 12.55
N ARG A 169 -5.91 -14.37 11.66
CA ARG A 169 -6.29 -15.75 11.95
C ARG A 169 -5.08 -16.66 12.18
N ASN A 170 -4.03 -16.54 11.37
CA ASN A 170 -2.82 -17.35 11.55
C ASN A 170 -2.03 -16.95 12.79
N LEU A 171 -2.03 -15.65 13.16
CA LEU A 171 -1.44 -15.18 14.40
C LEU A 171 -2.19 -15.73 15.63
N ALA A 172 -3.52 -15.62 15.63
CA ALA A 172 -4.37 -16.16 16.70
C ALA A 172 -4.24 -17.67 16.88
N ALA A 173 -4.04 -18.40 15.77
CA ALA A 173 -3.83 -19.86 15.79
C ALA A 173 -2.38 -20.28 16.16
N GLY A 174 -1.46 -19.33 16.35
CA GLY A 174 -0.04 -19.60 16.65
C GLY A 174 0.73 -20.21 15.46
N HIS A 175 0.24 -20.05 14.24
CA HIS A 175 0.94 -20.48 13.03
C HIS A 175 2.02 -19.49 12.60
N ILE A 176 1.93 -18.23 13.03
CA ILE A 176 2.95 -17.18 12.89
C ILE A 176 3.12 -16.45 14.23
N ASP A 177 4.31 -15.94 14.49
CA ASP A 177 4.67 -15.21 15.71
C ASP A 177 4.64 -13.69 15.51
N GLY A 178 4.57 -13.23 14.28
CA GLY A 178 4.47 -11.82 13.93
C GLY A 178 4.30 -11.60 12.44
N PHE A 179 4.03 -10.35 12.05
CA PHE A 179 3.93 -9.96 10.65
C PHE A 179 4.23 -8.48 10.44
N CYS A 180 4.49 -8.09 9.19
CA CYS A 180 4.46 -6.71 8.76
C CYS A 180 3.44 -6.56 7.63
N ALA A 181 2.49 -5.63 7.81
CA ALA A 181 1.41 -5.39 6.85
C ALA A 181 0.88 -3.96 6.94
N GLY A 182 0.13 -3.56 5.90
CA GLY A 182 -0.67 -2.33 5.94
C GLY A 182 -1.91 -2.48 6.83
N GLU A 183 -2.41 -1.32 7.29
CA GLU A 183 -3.67 -1.27 8.04
C GLU A 183 -4.88 -1.67 7.17
N PRO A 184 -5.94 -2.25 7.79
CA PRO A 184 -6.23 -2.27 9.25
C PRO A 184 -5.87 -3.59 9.95
N TRP A 185 -5.05 -4.44 9.37
CA TRP A 185 -4.80 -5.80 9.89
C TRP A 185 -4.01 -5.81 11.19
N ASN A 186 -3.12 -4.83 11.41
CA ASN A 186 -2.39 -4.68 12.67
C ASN A 186 -3.35 -4.25 13.79
N SER A 187 -4.14 -3.20 13.54
CA SER A 187 -5.13 -2.72 14.50
C SER A 187 -6.22 -3.75 14.80
N LEU A 188 -6.61 -4.57 13.82
CA LEU A 188 -7.54 -5.68 14.04
C LEU A 188 -6.94 -6.73 14.96
N ALA A 189 -5.69 -7.14 14.74
CA ALA A 189 -5.00 -8.11 15.60
C ALA A 189 -4.88 -7.63 17.05
N VAL A 190 -4.63 -6.34 17.25
CA VAL A 190 -4.60 -5.71 18.58
C VAL A 190 -6.00 -5.69 19.19
N ALA A 191 -7.02 -5.28 18.45
CA ALA A 191 -8.40 -5.20 18.95
C ALA A 191 -8.96 -6.58 19.36
N GLU A 192 -8.53 -7.64 18.69
CA GLU A 192 -8.88 -9.03 19.06
C GLU A 192 -7.99 -9.60 20.17
N ALA A 193 -7.13 -8.78 20.79
CA ALA A 193 -6.23 -9.14 21.89
C ALA A 193 -5.23 -10.27 21.57
N HIS A 194 -4.87 -10.44 20.30
CA HIS A 194 -3.90 -11.44 19.84
C HIS A 194 -2.49 -10.88 19.67
N ALA A 195 -2.33 -9.56 19.67
CA ALA A 195 -1.10 -8.92 19.23
C ALA A 195 -0.79 -7.60 19.93
N TRP A 196 0.42 -7.10 19.67
CA TRP A 196 0.86 -5.76 19.99
C TRP A 196 1.81 -5.24 18.91
N ILE A 197 2.02 -3.90 18.84
CA ILE A 197 2.75 -3.22 17.77
C ILE A 197 4.01 -2.55 18.36
N PRO A 198 5.22 -3.16 18.21
CA PRO A 198 6.48 -2.56 18.64
C PRO A 198 6.91 -1.35 17.84
N ALA A 199 6.61 -1.34 16.52
CA ALA A 199 7.04 -0.27 15.61
C ALA A 199 6.06 -0.06 14.45
N THR A 200 5.89 1.21 14.07
CA THR A 200 5.16 1.61 12.87
C THR A 200 6.12 1.98 11.75
N SER A 201 5.65 1.95 10.52
CA SER A 201 6.45 2.35 9.37
C SER A 201 6.80 3.84 9.37
N LEU A 202 5.97 4.67 10.00
CA LEU A 202 6.25 6.09 10.22
C LEU A 202 7.51 6.30 11.08
N GLU A 203 7.68 5.49 12.13
CA GLU A 203 8.88 5.52 12.99
C GLU A 203 10.11 4.94 12.29
N LEU A 204 9.92 3.92 11.46
CA LEU A 204 11.04 3.23 10.81
C LEU A 204 11.62 4.02 9.63
N ASP A 205 10.77 4.71 8.88
CA ASP A 205 11.19 5.45 7.68
C ASP A 205 10.19 6.55 7.33
N PHE A 206 10.36 7.72 7.96
CA PHE A 206 9.48 8.86 7.72
C PHE A 206 9.52 9.31 6.25
N GLY A 207 8.35 9.48 5.64
CA GLY A 207 8.19 9.95 4.28
C GLY A 207 8.29 8.86 3.20
N HIS A 208 8.48 7.58 3.57
CA HIS A 208 8.52 6.53 2.57
C HIS A 208 7.19 6.38 1.84
N ALA A 209 7.29 6.21 0.52
CA ALA A 209 6.14 5.89 -0.31
C ALA A 209 5.71 4.43 -0.09
N GLU A 210 4.39 4.16 -0.15
CA GLU A 210 3.90 2.81 0.16
C GLU A 210 3.19 2.17 -1.03
N LYS A 211 2.04 2.68 -1.45
CA LYS A 211 1.30 2.15 -2.59
C LYS A 211 1.35 3.11 -3.78
N VAL A 212 1.21 2.55 -4.96
CA VAL A 212 1.21 3.30 -6.21
C VAL A 212 0.01 2.96 -7.08
N LEU A 213 -0.39 3.91 -7.91
CA LEU A 213 -1.29 3.70 -9.03
C LEU A 213 -0.45 3.12 -10.19
N MET A 214 -0.55 1.81 -10.38
CA MET A 214 0.20 1.07 -11.38
C MET A 214 -0.67 0.77 -12.61
N ALA A 215 -0.09 0.86 -13.80
CA ALA A 215 -0.68 0.35 -15.03
C ALA A 215 0.40 -0.28 -15.91
N THR A 216 0.01 -1.11 -16.87
CA THR A 216 0.96 -1.57 -17.90
C THR A 216 1.31 -0.42 -18.84
N GLU A 217 2.55 -0.36 -19.30
CA GLU A 217 2.99 0.66 -20.26
C GLU A 217 2.17 0.60 -21.56
N GLU A 218 1.83 -0.62 -21.98
CA GLU A 218 0.99 -0.86 -23.16
C GLU A 218 -0.40 -0.23 -23.02
N PHE A 219 -1.06 -0.39 -21.86
CA PHE A 219 -2.37 0.21 -21.63
C PHE A 219 -2.30 1.74 -21.68
N VAL A 220 -1.30 2.32 -21.03
CA VAL A 220 -1.11 3.79 -20.99
C VAL A 220 -0.81 4.35 -22.39
N ALA A 221 0.03 3.66 -23.17
CA ALA A 221 0.37 4.06 -24.53
C ALA A 221 -0.86 4.04 -25.47
N ARG A 222 -1.77 3.08 -25.27
CA ARG A 222 -3.01 2.98 -26.07
C ARG A 222 -4.12 3.94 -25.64
N ASN A 223 -4.12 4.35 -24.37
CA ASN A 223 -5.21 5.11 -23.76
C ASN A 223 -4.69 6.31 -22.93
N PRO A 224 -3.85 7.20 -23.50
CA PRO A 224 -3.12 8.22 -22.71
C PRO A 224 -4.04 9.26 -22.06
N GLU A 225 -5.10 9.69 -22.74
CA GLU A 225 -6.06 10.68 -22.23
C GLU A 225 -6.95 10.08 -21.14
N GLU A 226 -7.44 8.86 -21.37
CA GLU A 226 -8.29 8.14 -20.42
C GLU A 226 -7.51 7.83 -19.14
N PHE A 227 -6.26 7.38 -19.27
CA PHE A 227 -5.38 7.14 -18.12
C PHE A 227 -5.06 8.43 -17.34
N THR A 228 -4.77 9.53 -18.05
CA THR A 228 -4.52 10.83 -17.39
C THR A 228 -5.74 11.33 -16.62
N SER A 229 -6.95 11.17 -17.19
CA SER A 229 -8.21 11.53 -16.54
C SER A 229 -8.49 10.65 -15.33
N LEU A 230 -8.16 9.36 -15.40
CA LEU A 230 -8.25 8.42 -14.29
C LEU A 230 -7.28 8.82 -13.16
N ALA A 231 -6.02 9.09 -13.50
CA ALA A 231 -5.01 9.53 -12.53
C ALA A 231 -5.40 10.86 -11.85
N ALA A 232 -6.00 11.80 -12.60
CA ALA A 232 -6.52 13.04 -12.05
C ALA A 232 -7.67 12.81 -11.05
N ALA A 233 -8.60 11.87 -11.33
CA ALA A 233 -9.66 11.50 -10.40
C ALA A 233 -9.09 10.93 -9.10
N VAL A 234 -8.09 10.05 -9.21
CA VAL A 234 -7.45 9.44 -8.04
C VAL A 234 -6.65 10.48 -7.24
N LEU A 235 -5.97 11.41 -7.90
CA LEU A 235 -5.24 12.50 -7.22
C LEU A 235 -6.20 13.41 -6.42
N GLU A 236 -7.35 13.75 -6.98
CA GLU A 236 -8.40 14.50 -6.28
C GLU A 236 -8.93 13.71 -5.08
N ALA A 237 -9.13 12.39 -5.24
CA ALA A 237 -9.54 11.52 -4.14
C ALA A 237 -8.47 11.42 -3.03
N CYS A 238 -7.18 11.39 -3.37
CA CYS A 238 -6.11 11.44 -2.38
C CYS A 238 -6.20 12.70 -1.50
N ALA A 239 -6.42 13.85 -2.11
CA ALA A 239 -6.58 15.11 -1.39
C ALA A 239 -7.83 15.09 -0.49
N TRP A 240 -8.95 14.57 -0.99
CA TRP A 240 -10.16 14.42 -0.19
C TRP A 240 -9.95 13.45 0.99
N CYS A 241 -9.28 12.32 0.78
CA CYS A 241 -9.00 11.35 1.84
C CYS A 241 -8.22 11.96 3.02
N ASP A 242 -7.40 12.98 2.79
CA ASP A 242 -6.66 13.70 3.84
C ASP A 242 -7.40 14.92 4.41
N SER A 243 -8.55 15.29 3.85
CA SER A 243 -9.39 16.36 4.39
C SER A 243 -10.08 15.94 5.69
N ILE A 244 -10.53 16.90 6.48
CA ILE A 244 -11.33 16.65 7.70
C ILE A 244 -12.59 15.84 7.37
N GLU A 245 -13.27 16.23 6.29
CA GLU A 245 -14.47 15.53 5.82
C GLU A 245 -14.15 14.09 5.41
N GLY A 246 -13.13 13.90 4.57
CA GLY A 246 -12.69 12.57 4.11
C GLY A 246 -12.32 11.67 5.27
N ARG A 247 -11.47 12.15 6.20
CA ARG A 247 -11.11 11.39 7.40
C ARG A 247 -12.33 10.97 8.24
N SER A 248 -13.36 11.80 8.30
CA SER A 248 -14.60 11.49 9.02
C SER A 248 -15.46 10.44 8.31
N GLN A 249 -15.55 10.48 6.98
CA GLN A 249 -16.44 9.61 6.19
C GLN A 249 -15.80 8.27 5.79
N LEU A 250 -14.46 8.23 5.62
CA LEU A 250 -13.74 7.04 5.17
C LEU A 250 -14.02 5.78 5.99
N PRO A 251 -14.09 5.80 7.33
CA PRO A 251 -14.33 4.57 8.09
C PRO A 251 -15.62 3.85 7.70
N ALA A 252 -16.72 4.57 7.59
CA ALA A 252 -18.00 4.00 7.19
C ALA A 252 -18.02 3.55 5.72
N MET A 253 -17.38 4.32 4.83
CA MET A 253 -17.23 3.99 3.41
C MET A 253 -16.44 2.70 3.22
N LEU A 254 -15.25 2.61 3.82
CA LEU A 254 -14.34 1.48 3.67
C LEU A 254 -14.87 0.20 4.35
N ALA A 255 -15.69 0.33 5.39
CA ALA A 255 -16.27 -0.80 6.13
C ALA A 255 -17.26 -1.64 5.30
N ARG A 256 -17.77 -1.11 4.20
CA ARG A 256 -18.78 -1.80 3.38
C ARG A 256 -18.30 -3.16 2.88
N PRO A 257 -19.23 -4.13 2.69
CA PRO A 257 -18.92 -5.50 2.28
C PRO A 257 -18.14 -5.62 0.95
N GLU A 258 -18.41 -4.71 0.01
CA GLU A 258 -17.75 -4.65 -1.30
C GLU A 258 -16.30 -4.17 -1.21
N TYR A 259 -15.91 -3.48 -0.13
CA TYR A 259 -14.57 -2.92 0.07
C TYR A 259 -13.77 -3.71 1.09
N LEU A 260 -13.52 -3.17 2.30
CA LEU A 260 -12.72 -3.86 3.29
C LEU A 260 -13.52 -4.91 4.07
N ASN A 261 -14.84 -4.73 4.21
CA ASN A 261 -15.71 -5.62 4.99
C ASN A 261 -15.13 -5.90 6.40
N LEU A 262 -14.83 -4.83 7.12
CA LEU A 262 -14.27 -4.83 8.47
C LEU A 262 -15.00 -3.78 9.32
N PRO A 263 -14.97 -3.89 10.66
CA PRO A 263 -15.62 -2.93 11.54
C PRO A 263 -15.12 -1.49 11.30
N ALA A 264 -16.06 -0.55 11.18
CA ALA A 264 -15.73 0.86 10.91
C ALA A 264 -14.90 1.47 12.04
N GLU A 265 -15.11 1.05 13.29
CA GLU A 265 -14.34 1.50 14.46
C GLU A 265 -12.86 1.12 14.39
N ILE A 266 -12.51 -0.02 13.81
CA ILE A 266 -11.11 -0.43 13.60
C ILE A 266 -10.46 0.49 12.56
N ILE A 267 -11.16 0.75 11.46
CA ILE A 267 -10.69 1.65 10.40
C ILE A 267 -10.54 3.08 10.94
N ALA A 268 -11.49 3.55 11.76
CA ALA A 268 -11.45 4.87 12.38
C ALA A 268 -10.20 5.05 13.26
N ARG A 269 -9.84 4.06 14.07
CA ARG A 269 -8.62 4.10 14.89
C ARG A 269 -7.36 4.30 14.05
N CYS A 270 -7.27 3.68 12.89
CA CYS A 270 -6.12 3.83 11.99
C CYS A 270 -6.05 5.22 11.33
N LEU A 271 -7.19 5.88 11.11
CA LEU A 271 -7.29 7.12 10.35
C LEU A 271 -7.41 8.37 11.21
N GLN A 272 -8.03 8.25 12.37
CA GLN A 272 -8.40 9.35 13.25
C GLN A 272 -7.76 9.24 14.64
N GLY A 273 -7.32 8.03 15.04
CA GLY A 273 -6.91 7.72 16.39
C GLY A 273 -8.10 7.48 17.36
N PRO A 274 -7.83 7.12 18.59
CA PRO A 274 -6.51 6.77 19.08
C PRO A 274 -6.01 5.42 18.52
N PHE A 275 -4.75 5.41 18.09
CA PHE A 275 -4.07 4.21 17.61
C PHE A 275 -3.56 3.40 18.81
N ASP A 276 -4.15 2.24 19.03
CA ASP A 276 -3.80 1.34 20.13
C ASP A 276 -2.68 0.39 19.69
N ARG A 277 -1.60 0.38 20.45
CA ARG A 277 -0.46 -0.52 20.19
C ARG A 277 -0.58 -1.89 20.87
N GLY A 278 -1.62 -2.13 21.68
CA GLY A 278 -1.83 -3.41 22.35
C GLY A 278 -0.86 -3.69 23.51
N ASP A 279 -0.09 -2.70 23.93
CA ASP A 279 0.89 -2.77 25.01
C ASP A 279 0.65 -1.74 26.13
N GLY A 280 -0.51 -1.09 26.08
CA GLY A 280 -0.90 -0.01 26.99
C GLY A 280 -0.59 1.38 26.43
N ARG A 281 0.16 1.50 25.33
CA ARG A 281 0.35 2.77 24.60
C ARG A 281 -0.83 3.01 23.67
N SER A 282 -1.35 4.23 23.70
CA SER A 282 -2.39 4.69 22.78
C SER A 282 -2.06 6.11 22.38
N GLU A 283 -2.04 6.39 21.09
CA GLU A 283 -1.59 7.67 20.54
C GLU A 283 -2.46 8.12 19.36
N THR A 284 -2.56 9.43 19.17
CA THR A 284 -3.19 9.99 17.99
C THR A 284 -2.11 10.45 17.02
N GLU A 285 -1.86 9.63 16.00
CA GLU A 285 -0.87 9.92 14.96
C GLU A 285 -1.58 10.03 13.60
N LEU A 286 -2.05 11.25 13.31
CA LEU A 286 -2.79 11.54 12.07
C LEU A 286 -1.93 11.38 10.80
N ASN A 287 -0.60 11.36 10.95
CA ASN A 287 0.34 11.19 9.85
C ASN A 287 0.71 9.72 9.60
N PHE A 288 0.19 8.81 10.41
CA PHE A 288 0.46 7.38 10.24
C PHE A 288 0.09 6.86 8.85
N ILE A 289 -1.00 7.38 8.26
CA ILE A 289 -1.31 7.19 6.84
C ILE A 289 -1.55 8.56 6.24
N ALA A 290 -0.71 8.99 5.30
CA ALA A 290 -0.87 10.24 4.57
C ALA A 290 -1.19 9.95 3.11
N PHE A 291 -2.37 10.38 2.64
CA PHE A 291 -2.81 10.16 1.25
C PHE A 291 -2.40 11.28 0.31
N HIS A 292 -2.22 12.50 0.81
CA HIS A 292 -1.90 13.67 0.00
C HIS A 292 -0.88 14.59 0.64
N ARG A 293 -0.90 14.72 1.98
CA ARG A 293 0.05 15.55 2.74
C ARG A 293 1.49 15.15 2.44
N PHE A 294 2.43 16.06 2.70
CA PHE A 294 3.88 15.84 2.52
C PHE A 294 4.27 15.51 1.07
N GLN A 295 3.54 16.06 0.10
CA GLN A 295 3.76 15.78 -1.33
C GLN A 295 3.72 14.25 -1.62
N ALA A 296 2.79 13.55 -0.96
CA ALA A 296 2.69 12.09 -1.04
C ALA A 296 2.62 11.58 -2.50
N ASN A 297 1.82 12.25 -3.33
CA ASN A 297 1.39 11.70 -4.62
C ASN A 297 2.40 11.82 -5.75
N ALA A 298 3.38 12.74 -5.66
CA ALA A 298 4.38 12.89 -6.69
C ALA A 298 5.32 11.67 -6.73
N PRO A 299 5.47 10.99 -7.88
CA PRO A 299 6.41 9.89 -8.08
C PRO A 299 7.83 10.45 -8.34
N THR A 300 8.47 10.97 -7.28
CA THR A 300 9.77 11.62 -7.37
C THR A 300 10.90 10.63 -7.61
N PRO A 301 12.07 11.08 -8.13
CA PRO A 301 13.26 10.25 -8.27
C PRO A 301 13.70 9.57 -6.97
N GLU A 302 13.59 10.27 -5.84
CA GLU A 302 13.97 9.73 -4.52
C GLU A 302 13.07 8.55 -4.14
N LYS A 303 11.75 8.67 -4.37
CA LYS A 303 10.79 7.58 -4.13
C LYS A 303 11.05 6.39 -5.07
N ALA A 304 11.34 6.66 -6.34
CA ALA A 304 11.68 5.61 -7.31
C ALA A 304 12.93 4.82 -6.88
N LEU A 305 13.98 5.52 -6.45
CA LEU A 305 15.22 4.91 -6.00
C LEU A 305 15.04 4.17 -4.67
N TRP A 306 14.23 4.70 -3.75
CA TRP A 306 13.88 4.00 -2.51
C TRP A 306 13.16 2.68 -2.80
N MET A 307 12.25 2.64 -3.79
CA MET A 307 11.59 1.40 -4.22
C MET A 307 12.56 0.40 -4.85
N LEU A 308 13.54 0.89 -5.61
CA LEU A 308 14.61 0.05 -6.14
C LEU A 308 15.45 -0.56 -5.02
N ASP A 309 15.81 0.23 -4.01
CA ASP A 309 16.57 -0.23 -2.84
C ASP A 309 15.78 -1.29 -2.06
N CYS A 310 14.46 -1.11 -1.89
CA CYS A 310 13.59 -2.13 -1.29
C CYS A 310 13.68 -3.46 -2.04
N LEU A 311 13.63 -3.42 -3.37
CA LEU A 311 13.70 -4.62 -4.20
C LEU A 311 15.09 -5.26 -4.13
N ALA A 312 16.16 -4.47 -4.25
CA ALA A 312 17.56 -4.94 -4.24
C ALA A 312 17.98 -5.57 -2.90
N GLN A 313 17.37 -5.19 -1.78
CA GLN A 313 17.66 -5.78 -0.47
C GLN A 313 17.05 -7.17 -0.26
N VAL A 314 16.03 -7.51 -1.00
CA VAL A 314 15.34 -8.80 -0.89
C VAL A 314 15.63 -9.75 -2.04
N GLU A 315 16.05 -9.21 -3.20
CA GLU A 315 16.40 -9.97 -4.40
C GLU A 315 17.74 -9.54 -5.00
N THR A 316 18.40 -10.50 -5.66
CA THR A 316 19.61 -10.24 -6.47
C THR A 316 19.17 -9.79 -7.86
N LEU A 317 19.45 -8.53 -8.19
CA LEU A 317 19.12 -7.97 -9.49
C LEU A 317 20.28 -8.17 -10.47
N SER A 318 19.99 -8.67 -11.67
CA SER A 318 20.99 -9.11 -12.64
C SER A 318 21.55 -7.98 -13.51
N LEU A 319 20.92 -6.81 -13.53
CA LEU A 319 21.34 -5.69 -14.37
C LEU A 319 22.39 -4.80 -13.65
N PRO A 320 23.24 -4.10 -14.42
CA PRO A 320 24.13 -3.09 -13.86
C PRO A 320 23.37 -2.00 -13.11
N GLU A 321 23.96 -1.48 -12.02
CA GLU A 321 23.34 -0.47 -11.16
C GLU A 321 22.81 0.74 -11.97
N LYS A 322 23.60 1.25 -12.91
CA LYS A 322 23.18 2.36 -13.78
C LYS A 322 21.86 2.07 -14.50
N GLN A 323 21.75 0.87 -15.09
CA GLN A 323 20.55 0.47 -15.82
C GLN A 323 19.35 0.24 -14.88
N LEU A 324 19.57 -0.30 -13.69
CA LEU A 324 18.54 -0.43 -12.66
C LEU A 324 17.97 0.93 -12.25
N ARG A 325 18.85 1.92 -12.04
CA ARG A 325 18.45 3.28 -11.70
C ARG A 325 17.69 3.96 -12.85
N GLU A 326 18.16 3.83 -14.08
CA GLU A 326 17.46 4.34 -15.28
C GLU A 326 16.07 3.70 -15.41
N THR A 327 15.95 2.40 -15.20
CA THR A 327 14.67 1.69 -15.21
C THR A 327 13.74 2.21 -14.10
N ALA A 328 14.23 2.38 -12.88
CA ALA A 328 13.43 2.88 -11.77
C ALA A 328 12.88 4.30 -12.07
N LEU A 329 13.73 5.19 -12.58
CA LEU A 329 13.32 6.54 -12.97
C LEU A 329 12.33 6.54 -14.16
N GLY A 330 12.43 5.58 -15.07
CA GLY A 330 11.50 5.42 -16.20
C GLY A 330 10.15 4.86 -15.79
N VAL A 331 10.11 3.99 -14.79
CA VAL A 331 8.86 3.41 -14.25
C VAL A 331 8.05 4.45 -13.49
N PHE A 332 8.68 5.34 -12.72
CA PHE A 332 8.00 6.38 -11.93
C PHE A 332 7.79 7.65 -12.78
N ARG A 333 6.60 7.80 -13.35
CA ARG A 333 6.25 8.74 -14.42
C ARG A 333 5.79 10.10 -13.90
N ALA A 334 6.74 10.96 -13.52
CA ALA A 334 6.46 12.32 -13.09
C ALA A 334 5.77 13.19 -14.16
N ASP A 335 5.93 12.88 -15.44
CA ASP A 335 5.25 13.54 -16.55
C ASP A 335 3.73 13.28 -16.54
N LEU A 336 3.33 12.02 -16.31
CA LEU A 336 1.91 11.63 -16.18
C LEU A 336 1.28 12.24 -14.92
N PHE A 337 2.03 12.26 -13.79
CA PHE A 337 1.60 12.97 -12.59
C PHE A 337 1.29 14.43 -12.87
N ARG A 338 2.24 15.16 -13.49
CA ARG A 338 2.02 16.58 -13.83
C ARG A 338 0.87 16.79 -14.81
N ALA A 339 0.62 15.85 -15.71
CA ALA A 339 -0.54 15.92 -16.60
C ALA A 339 -1.86 15.79 -15.83
N ALA A 340 -1.94 14.84 -14.89
CA ALA A 340 -3.09 14.66 -14.00
C ALA A 340 -3.31 15.89 -13.11
N GLU A 341 -2.25 16.43 -12.50
CA GLU A 341 -2.29 17.63 -11.67
C GLU A 341 -2.84 18.84 -12.41
N ARG A 342 -2.42 19.07 -13.67
CA ARG A 342 -2.98 20.12 -14.52
C ARG A 342 -4.49 19.96 -14.74
N GLN A 343 -4.96 18.74 -14.93
CA GLN A 343 -6.41 18.49 -15.09
C GLN A 343 -7.21 18.79 -13.81
N VAL A 344 -6.66 18.45 -12.64
CA VAL A 344 -7.30 18.80 -11.35
C VAL A 344 -7.41 20.30 -11.20
N ASN A 345 -6.32 21.04 -11.45
CA ASN A 345 -6.27 22.50 -11.30
C ASN A 345 -7.20 23.24 -12.29
N SER A 346 -7.32 22.74 -13.53
CA SER A 346 -8.21 23.34 -14.54
C SER A 346 -9.69 23.21 -14.19
N LEU A 347 -10.09 22.07 -13.59
CA LEU A 347 -11.48 21.87 -13.15
C LEU A 347 -11.86 22.79 -11.97
N CYS A 348 -10.92 22.99 -11.02
CA CYS A 348 -11.14 23.91 -9.90
C CYS A 348 -11.35 25.35 -10.38
N SER A 349 -10.60 25.82 -11.37
CA SER A 349 -10.76 27.17 -11.95
C SER A 349 -12.13 27.37 -12.61
N THR A 350 -12.59 26.37 -13.37
CA THR A 350 -13.90 26.42 -14.07
C THR A 350 -15.10 26.40 -13.13
N ILE A 351 -14.97 25.78 -11.96
CA ILE A 351 -16.04 25.76 -10.94
C ILE A 351 -16.14 27.12 -10.25
N ASN A 352 -15.02 27.75 -9.92
CA ASN A 352 -14.97 29.06 -9.28
C ASN A 352 -15.52 30.19 -10.19
N GLU A 353 -15.26 30.11 -11.52
CA GLU A 353 -15.79 31.09 -12.49
C GLU A 353 -17.31 30.99 -12.71
N LYS A 354 -17.93 29.86 -12.38
CA LYS A 354 -19.39 29.67 -12.52
C LYS A 354 -20.18 30.05 -11.25
N GLN A 355 -19.50 30.37 -10.15
CA GLN A 355 -20.09 30.78 -8.88
C GLN A 355 -20.05 32.31 -8.68
N HIS A 356 -19.45 33.03 -9.61
CA HIS A 356 -19.47 34.48 -9.73
C HIS A 356 -20.29 34.92 -10.97
#